data_caeab40f9d2d6dc71ef10dc4ad1ea6df
#
_entry.id   caeab40f9d2d6dc71ef10dc4ad1ea6df
#
_cell.length_a   1.000
_cell.length_b   1.000
_cell.length_c   1.000
_cell.angle_alpha   90.00
_cell.angle_beta   90.00
_cell.angle_gamma   90.00
#
_symmetry.space_group_name_H-M   'P 1'
#
loop_
_entity.id
_entity.type
_entity.pdbx_description
1 polymer ?
#
loop_
_entity_poly.entity_id
_entity_poly.type
_entity_poly.pdbx_seq_one_letter_code
_entity_poly.pdbx_strand_id
1 'polypeptide(L)'
;MLPQLAGLRMTEATNSILHAAPPASARLVLSGITKRYPAVVANSEVSLTVQPGEIHAVLGENGAGKSTLMKIIYGSVKPDAGSMWVDGVPVSIRNPQEARALGISMVFQHFNLFDTITVAENVWLGLDKQLTLAEVTQSITAKASEYGLDIDPARPVHTLSVGEMQRVEIIRALLTQPRLLILDEPTSVLTPQAVDKLFVVLRKLAAEGCSILYISHKLHEIRALCTACTVLRGGKVTGVCNPTQESNASLSRLMIGAEPQQLEHRPGQTGRPLLQVQALSLARLDQFGVDLNGIDLQVCAGEVVGIAGVSGNGQRELLYALSGEDVRAAPGMVLIDGQPAGALAPQRRRVLGLHFVPEERLGRGAVPTMSLAHNLLLTRTEHVSCGGWLNLNALQAQAAGVIARFNVKAGGPQAVAKSLSGGNLQKFIVGREIAAKPKLLIVSQPTWGVDVGAAAQIRAEILALRDAGCAVLVVSEELDELFEICDRLHVMAQGRLSPSIATQQATVELVGAWMSGLWQAAATGDAHVAA
;
A
#
# COMPACT_ATOMS: atom_id res chain seq x y z
N MET A 1 60.62 -51.79 4.60
CA MET A 1 61.10 -50.44 4.29
C MET A 1 59.88 -49.58 3.93
N LEU A 2 59.42 -48.80 4.85
CA LEU A 2 58.32 -47.80 4.68
C LEU A 2 58.95 -46.42 4.69
N PRO A 3 58.58 -45.48 3.81
CA PRO A 3 58.97 -44.10 3.98
C PRO A 3 57.82 -43.33 4.71
N GLN A 4 58.31 -42.49 5.58
CA GLN A 4 57.56 -41.56 6.48
C GLN A 4 56.67 -40.58 5.72
N LEU A 5 55.41 -40.42 6.15
CA LEU A 5 54.56 -39.33 5.81
C LEU A 5 54.85 -38.14 6.73
N ALA A 6 55.38 -37.07 6.15
CA ALA A 6 55.58 -35.79 6.81
C ALA A 6 54.26 -35.09 6.99
N GLY A 7 53.97 -34.67 8.22
CA GLY A 7 52.75 -33.92 8.57
C GLY A 7 52.76 -32.52 8.00
N LEU A 8 51.71 -32.18 7.24
CA LEU A 8 51.33 -30.83 6.90
C LEU A 8 50.52 -30.27 8.06
N ARG A 9 51.13 -29.36 8.82
CA ARG A 9 50.41 -28.48 9.75
C ARG A 9 49.56 -27.51 8.92
N MET A 10 48.26 -27.65 9.01
CA MET A 10 47.33 -26.61 8.60
C MET A 10 47.45 -25.45 9.60
N THR A 11 47.98 -24.34 9.16
CA THR A 11 47.91 -23.05 9.85
C THR A 11 46.48 -22.58 9.79
N GLU A 12 45.87 -22.44 10.95
CA GLU A 12 44.60 -21.70 11.14
C GLU A 12 44.80 -20.25 10.69
N ALA A 13 44.36 -19.94 9.49
CA ALA A 13 44.20 -18.58 9.04
C ALA A 13 42.99 -18.00 9.79
N THR A 14 43.28 -17.32 10.87
CA THR A 14 42.33 -16.48 11.61
C THR A 14 41.75 -15.47 10.63
N ASN A 15 40.50 -15.67 10.29
CA ASN A 15 39.71 -14.78 9.41
C ASN A 15 39.36 -13.51 10.19
N SER A 16 40.33 -12.62 10.41
CA SER A 16 40.10 -11.25 10.82
C SER A 16 39.62 -10.50 9.58
N ILE A 17 38.29 -10.47 9.38
CA ILE A 17 37.69 -9.49 8.48
C ILE A 17 37.91 -8.12 9.16
N LEU A 18 39.01 -7.49 8.82
CA LEU A 18 39.25 -6.08 9.05
C LEU A 18 38.09 -5.33 8.39
N HIS A 19 37.19 -4.77 9.19
CA HIS A 19 36.22 -3.78 8.71
C HIS A 19 37.03 -2.64 8.09
N ALA A 20 37.12 -2.62 6.77
CA ALA A 20 37.69 -1.48 6.07
C ALA A 20 36.92 -0.23 6.54
N ALA A 21 37.65 0.83 6.90
CA ALA A 21 37.04 2.10 7.23
C ALA A 21 36.10 2.52 6.09
N PRO A 22 34.88 2.97 6.38
CA PRO A 22 33.93 3.36 5.34
C PRO A 22 34.55 4.48 4.48
N PRO A 23 34.19 4.59 3.18
CA PRO A 23 34.67 5.69 2.35
C PRO A 23 34.30 7.01 3.00
N ALA A 24 35.29 7.86 3.23
CA ALA A 24 35.17 9.14 3.96
C ALA A 24 34.18 10.13 3.32
N SER A 25 33.73 9.85 2.09
CA SER A 25 32.83 10.70 1.31
C SER A 25 31.35 10.24 1.30
N ALA A 26 31.02 9.09 1.89
CA ALA A 26 29.65 8.58 1.85
C ALA A 26 28.73 9.34 2.84
N ARG A 27 27.48 9.61 2.41
CA ARG A 27 26.45 10.25 3.24
C ARG A 27 26.02 9.33 4.39
N LEU A 28 25.73 8.08 4.08
CA LEU A 28 25.32 7.05 5.03
C LEU A 28 26.02 5.75 4.73
N VAL A 29 26.57 5.10 5.76
CA VAL A 29 27.06 3.73 5.66
C VAL A 29 26.47 2.90 6.79
N LEU A 30 25.82 1.81 6.42
CA LEU A 30 25.39 0.76 7.34
C LEU A 30 26.27 -0.48 7.12
N SER A 31 26.73 -1.08 8.20
CA SER A 31 27.54 -2.31 8.14
C SER A 31 26.98 -3.35 9.12
N GLY A 32 26.53 -4.48 8.57
CA GLY A 32 26.07 -5.63 9.35
C GLY A 32 24.87 -5.38 10.25
N ILE A 33 23.99 -4.44 9.91
CA ILE A 33 22.81 -4.09 10.72
C ILE A 33 21.92 -5.32 10.89
N THR A 34 21.71 -5.70 12.16
CA THR A 34 20.86 -6.83 12.53
C THR A 34 19.79 -6.39 13.53
N LYS A 35 18.53 -6.80 13.27
CA LYS A 35 17.41 -6.60 14.18
C LYS A 35 16.58 -7.85 14.29
N ARG A 36 16.35 -8.30 15.53
CA ARG A 36 15.55 -9.47 15.88
C ARG A 36 14.33 -9.07 16.69
N TYR A 37 13.22 -9.67 16.38
CA TYR A 37 12.00 -9.65 17.20
C TYR A 37 11.71 -11.08 17.65
N PRO A 38 10.86 -11.31 18.68
CA PRO A 38 10.68 -12.65 19.25
C PRO A 38 10.36 -13.75 18.23
N ALA A 39 9.63 -13.41 17.14
CA ALA A 39 9.19 -14.38 16.15
C ALA A 39 9.90 -14.26 14.79
N VAL A 40 10.75 -13.22 14.58
CA VAL A 40 11.31 -12.95 13.25
C VAL A 40 12.63 -12.17 13.33
N VAL A 41 13.56 -12.50 12.43
CA VAL A 41 14.74 -11.67 12.17
C VAL A 41 14.37 -10.68 11.08
N ALA A 42 14.13 -9.43 11.46
CA ALA A 42 13.67 -8.41 10.52
C ALA A 42 14.79 -7.89 9.61
N ASN A 43 16.01 -7.78 10.14
CA ASN A 43 17.22 -7.47 9.39
C ASN A 43 18.35 -8.39 9.86
N SER A 44 19.13 -8.95 8.95
CA SER A 44 20.24 -9.87 9.21
C SER A 44 21.44 -9.42 8.40
N GLU A 45 22.44 -8.83 9.09
CA GLU A 45 23.70 -8.37 8.53
C GLU A 45 23.56 -7.44 7.30
N VAL A 46 22.56 -6.53 7.35
CA VAL A 46 22.28 -5.60 6.25
C VAL A 46 23.38 -4.55 6.18
N SER A 47 23.99 -4.43 5.00
CA SER A 47 24.94 -3.38 4.66
C SER A 47 24.44 -2.56 3.50
N LEU A 48 24.57 -1.23 3.59
CA LEU A 48 24.06 -0.25 2.64
C LEU A 48 24.98 0.97 2.64
N THR A 49 25.25 1.52 1.47
CA THR A 49 26.02 2.77 1.32
C THR A 49 25.24 3.73 0.43
N VAL A 50 25.09 4.98 0.87
CA VAL A 50 24.45 6.06 0.12
C VAL A 50 25.45 7.19 -0.08
N GLN A 51 25.58 7.69 -1.32
CA GLN A 51 26.47 8.79 -1.64
C GLN A 51 25.79 10.14 -1.46
N PRO A 52 26.54 11.26 -1.31
CA PRO A 52 25.96 12.60 -1.33
C PRO A 52 25.21 12.89 -2.65
N GLY A 53 23.97 13.41 -2.55
CA GLY A 53 23.14 13.70 -3.72
C GLY A 53 22.59 12.48 -4.45
N GLU A 54 22.76 11.27 -3.92
CA GLU A 54 22.27 10.04 -4.51
C GLU A 54 20.79 9.83 -4.17
N ILE A 55 19.98 9.40 -5.15
CA ILE A 55 18.66 8.86 -4.91
C ILE A 55 18.77 7.34 -4.93
N HIS A 56 18.78 6.74 -3.74
CA HIS A 56 19.00 5.32 -3.51
C HIS A 56 17.69 4.61 -3.18
N ALA A 57 17.30 3.65 -3.99
CA ALA A 57 16.12 2.83 -3.73
C ALA A 57 16.41 1.73 -2.69
N VAL A 58 15.48 1.51 -1.77
CA VAL A 58 15.43 0.30 -0.94
C VAL A 58 14.21 -0.51 -1.35
N LEU A 59 14.47 -1.54 -2.13
CA LEU A 59 13.46 -2.39 -2.77
C LEU A 59 13.29 -3.69 -1.98
N GLY A 60 12.11 -4.27 -2.00
CA GLY A 60 11.83 -5.58 -1.38
C GLY A 60 10.34 -5.78 -1.13
N GLU A 61 9.94 -7.03 -0.95
CA GLU A 61 8.56 -7.38 -0.61
C GLU A 61 8.12 -6.85 0.76
N ASN A 62 6.82 -6.89 1.03
CA ASN A 62 6.28 -6.60 2.36
C ASN A 62 6.83 -7.62 3.37
N GLY A 63 7.36 -7.11 4.49
CA GLY A 63 8.05 -7.94 5.48
C GLY A 63 9.53 -8.21 5.18
N ALA A 64 10.10 -7.67 4.09
CA ALA A 64 11.53 -7.82 3.77
C ALA A 64 12.47 -7.08 4.73
N GLY A 65 11.94 -6.26 5.65
CA GLY A 65 12.74 -5.53 6.64
C GLY A 65 12.99 -4.06 6.31
N LYS A 66 12.45 -3.53 5.20
CA LYS A 66 12.64 -2.13 4.75
C LYS A 66 12.30 -1.10 5.81
N SER A 67 11.05 -1.07 6.28
CA SER A 67 10.60 -0.08 7.28
C SER A 67 11.30 -0.26 8.64
N THR A 68 11.74 -1.48 8.99
CA THR A 68 12.58 -1.69 10.19
C THR A 68 13.94 -1.05 10.02
N LEU A 69 14.57 -1.20 8.84
CA LEU A 69 15.86 -0.57 8.55
C LEU A 69 15.75 0.96 8.60
N MET A 70 14.68 1.54 8.02
CA MET A 70 14.44 2.98 8.08
C MET A 70 14.23 3.49 9.50
N LYS A 71 13.46 2.76 10.30
CA LYS A 71 13.27 3.08 11.73
C LYS A 71 14.58 3.02 12.52
N ILE A 72 15.52 2.15 12.13
CA ILE A 72 16.86 2.11 12.74
C ILE A 72 17.66 3.36 12.36
N ILE A 73 17.67 3.74 11.08
CA ILE A 73 18.38 4.93 10.60
C ILE A 73 17.81 6.21 11.26
N TYR A 74 16.48 6.27 11.41
CA TYR A 74 15.79 7.40 12.02
C TYR A 74 15.78 7.37 13.57
N GLY A 75 16.37 6.33 14.19
CA GLY A 75 16.49 6.24 15.65
C GLY A 75 15.20 5.82 16.38
N SER A 76 14.15 5.41 15.67
CA SER A 76 12.91 4.90 16.29
C SER A 76 13.04 3.46 16.78
N VAL A 77 14.01 2.71 16.27
CA VAL A 77 14.31 1.33 16.65
C VAL A 77 15.83 1.18 16.80
N LYS A 78 16.27 0.58 17.92
CA LYS A 78 17.69 0.28 18.13
C LYS A 78 18.06 -1.04 17.43
N PRO A 79 19.16 -1.11 16.65
CA PRO A 79 19.68 -2.37 16.13
C PRO A 79 20.25 -3.23 17.26
N ASP A 80 20.27 -4.55 17.06
CA ASP A 80 20.85 -5.50 17.99
C ASP A 80 22.33 -5.73 17.71
N ALA A 81 22.77 -5.52 16.44
CA ALA A 81 24.18 -5.56 16.02
C ALA A 81 24.38 -4.70 14.77
N GLY A 82 25.63 -4.45 14.45
CA GLY A 82 26.07 -3.64 13.32
C GLY A 82 26.46 -2.23 13.71
N SER A 83 26.93 -1.45 12.73
CA SER A 83 27.44 -0.10 12.91
C SER A 83 26.90 0.83 11.83
N MET A 84 26.81 2.13 12.15
CA MET A 84 26.32 3.18 11.26
C MET A 84 27.27 4.37 11.27
N TRP A 85 27.50 4.94 10.09
CA TRP A 85 28.25 6.18 9.89
C TRP A 85 27.42 7.16 9.08
N VAL A 86 27.50 8.42 9.47
CA VAL A 86 26.92 9.55 8.75
C VAL A 86 28.04 10.51 8.44
N ASP A 87 28.24 10.84 7.17
CA ASP A 87 29.34 11.69 6.67
C ASP A 87 30.72 11.23 7.19
N GLY A 88 30.94 9.92 7.20
CA GLY A 88 32.19 9.30 7.65
C GLY A 88 32.37 9.24 9.18
N VAL A 89 31.44 9.80 9.97
CA VAL A 89 31.50 9.79 11.44
C VAL A 89 30.66 8.64 11.98
N PRO A 90 31.19 7.78 12.86
CA PRO A 90 30.41 6.71 13.49
C PRO A 90 29.36 7.31 14.43
N VAL A 91 28.13 6.82 14.31
CA VAL A 91 26.98 7.34 15.08
C VAL A 91 26.17 6.21 15.70
N SER A 92 25.52 6.51 16.83
CA SER A 92 24.53 5.66 17.47
C SER A 92 23.28 6.49 17.75
N ILE A 93 22.31 6.42 16.84
CA ILE A 93 21.09 7.25 16.90
C ILE A 93 20.08 6.54 17.81
N ARG A 94 19.60 7.24 18.84
CA ARG A 94 18.72 6.69 19.89
C ARG A 94 17.27 7.13 19.78
N ASN A 95 17.05 8.25 19.09
CA ASN A 95 15.73 8.84 18.91
C ASN A 95 15.69 9.73 17.67
N PRO A 96 14.49 10.10 17.17
CA PRO A 96 14.33 10.94 16.00
C PRO A 96 14.92 12.35 16.13
N GLN A 97 15.09 12.86 17.35
CA GLN A 97 15.71 14.17 17.59
C GLN A 97 17.21 14.13 17.23
N GLU A 98 17.92 13.09 17.68
CA GLU A 98 19.32 12.87 17.31
C GLU A 98 19.50 12.67 15.80
N ALA A 99 18.57 11.95 15.14
CA ALA A 99 18.58 11.81 13.68
C ALA A 99 18.46 13.17 12.98
N ARG A 100 17.51 14.01 13.40
CA ARG A 100 17.34 15.37 12.85
C ARG A 100 18.55 16.25 13.09
N ALA A 101 19.19 16.18 14.25
CA ALA A 101 20.42 16.91 14.53
C ALA A 101 21.58 16.52 13.60
N LEU A 102 21.58 15.30 13.07
CA LEU A 102 22.50 14.81 12.04
C LEU A 102 22.04 15.13 10.60
N GLY A 103 20.95 15.88 10.44
CA GLY A 103 20.38 16.22 9.14
C GLY A 103 19.62 15.06 8.48
N ILE A 104 19.10 14.10 9.24
CA ILE A 104 18.28 13.00 8.74
C ILE A 104 16.81 13.31 9.00
N SER A 105 15.98 13.36 7.95
CA SER A 105 14.52 13.53 8.06
C SER A 105 13.80 12.39 7.39
N MET A 106 12.57 12.13 7.84
CA MET A 106 11.76 11.01 7.34
C MET A 106 10.32 11.45 7.09
N VAL A 107 9.81 11.09 5.92
CA VAL A 107 8.39 11.10 5.56
C VAL A 107 7.89 9.67 5.67
N PHE A 108 6.89 9.47 6.50
CA PHE A 108 6.33 8.16 6.82
C PHE A 108 5.26 7.75 5.80
N GLN A 109 5.01 6.46 5.69
CA GLN A 109 3.95 5.87 4.86
C GLN A 109 2.55 6.36 5.25
N HIS A 110 2.30 6.53 6.56
CA HIS A 110 1.06 7.11 7.09
C HIS A 110 1.34 8.53 7.57
N PHE A 111 0.44 9.45 7.26
CA PHE A 111 0.57 10.83 7.68
C PHE A 111 0.56 10.96 9.20
N ASN A 112 1.52 11.70 9.72
CA ASN A 112 1.58 12.07 11.13
C ASN A 112 1.09 13.51 11.30
N LEU A 113 -0.13 13.78 10.83
CA LEU A 113 -0.80 15.07 10.88
C LEU A 113 -2.02 14.98 11.79
N PHE A 114 -2.28 16.03 12.52
CA PHE A 114 -3.49 16.20 13.32
C PHE A 114 -4.57 16.88 12.47
N ASP A 115 -5.68 16.21 12.25
CA ASP A 115 -6.75 16.65 11.35
C ASP A 115 -7.42 17.96 11.79
N THR A 116 -7.47 18.23 13.09
CA THR A 116 -8.23 19.33 13.70
C THR A 116 -7.52 20.67 13.69
N ILE A 117 -6.23 20.73 13.40
CA ILE A 117 -5.43 21.94 13.38
C ILE A 117 -4.95 22.29 11.97
N THR A 118 -4.45 23.48 11.77
CA THR A 118 -3.98 23.99 10.48
C THR A 118 -2.68 23.34 10.04
N VAL A 119 -2.34 23.48 8.76
CA VAL A 119 -1.06 23.07 8.19
C VAL A 119 0.10 23.72 8.95
N ALA A 120 0.03 25.03 9.18
CA ALA A 120 1.07 25.77 9.89
C ALA A 120 1.29 25.24 11.32
N GLU A 121 0.22 24.97 12.06
CA GLU A 121 0.29 24.41 13.41
C GLU A 121 0.87 22.99 13.41
N ASN A 122 0.47 22.13 12.46
CA ASN A 122 1.03 20.79 12.30
C ASN A 122 2.55 20.81 12.04
N VAL A 123 2.99 21.70 11.17
CA VAL A 123 4.41 21.86 10.86
C VAL A 123 5.15 22.41 12.08
N TRP A 124 4.59 23.41 12.75
CA TRP A 124 5.18 24.03 13.93
C TRP A 124 5.40 23.04 15.08
N LEU A 125 4.45 22.12 15.31
CA LEU A 125 4.61 21.07 16.33
C LEU A 125 5.83 20.16 16.08
N GLY A 126 6.24 20.00 14.83
CA GLY A 126 7.38 19.17 14.43
C GLY A 126 8.73 19.88 14.41
N LEU A 127 8.74 21.20 14.51
CA LEU A 127 9.95 22.03 14.45
C LEU A 127 10.47 22.45 15.84
N ASP A 128 11.56 23.20 15.86
CA ASP A 128 12.13 23.76 17.09
C ASP A 128 11.15 24.78 17.70
N LYS A 129 10.91 24.67 19.00
CA LYS A 129 9.99 25.53 19.76
C LYS A 129 10.42 26.99 19.87
N GLN A 130 11.58 27.34 19.35
CA GLN A 130 12.07 28.73 19.33
C GLN A 130 11.38 29.57 18.22
N LEU A 131 10.79 28.91 17.21
CA LEU A 131 10.10 29.59 16.12
C LEU A 131 8.67 29.93 16.50
N THR A 132 8.22 31.14 16.14
CA THR A 132 6.82 31.54 16.24
C THR A 132 5.99 30.91 15.11
N LEU A 133 4.68 30.78 15.31
CA LEU A 133 3.77 30.28 14.26
C LEU A 133 3.83 31.15 12.99
N ALA A 134 4.00 32.47 13.13
CA ALA A 134 4.11 33.40 12.01
C ALA A 134 5.37 33.14 11.18
N GLU A 135 6.52 32.93 11.81
CA GLU A 135 7.78 32.58 11.14
C GLU A 135 7.69 31.24 10.41
N VAL A 136 7.03 30.24 11.03
CA VAL A 136 6.81 28.95 10.39
C VAL A 136 5.87 29.10 9.20
N THR A 137 4.79 29.87 9.30
CA THR A 137 3.88 30.16 8.18
C THR A 137 4.61 30.79 6.99
N GLN A 138 5.47 31.77 7.24
CA GLN A 138 6.31 32.40 6.23
C GLN A 138 7.28 31.39 5.59
N SER A 139 7.92 30.55 6.42
CA SER A 139 8.86 29.53 5.96
C SER A 139 8.18 28.46 5.09
N ILE A 140 6.95 28.04 5.44
CA ILE A 140 6.13 27.13 4.62
C ILE A 140 5.87 27.76 3.25
N THR A 141 5.39 29.02 3.22
CA THR A 141 5.07 29.72 1.98
C THR A 141 6.30 29.86 1.09
N ALA A 142 7.45 30.22 1.66
CA ALA A 142 8.71 30.35 0.93
C ALA A 142 9.15 29.00 0.33
N LYS A 143 9.15 27.93 1.12
CA LYS A 143 9.54 26.59 0.66
C LYS A 143 8.54 26.02 -0.35
N ALA A 144 7.25 26.24 -0.15
CA ALA A 144 6.21 25.84 -1.09
C ALA A 144 6.43 26.48 -2.46
N SER A 145 6.73 27.79 -2.49
CA SER A 145 7.06 28.51 -3.73
C SER A 145 8.36 28.00 -4.38
N GLU A 146 9.42 27.77 -3.58
CA GLU A 146 10.74 27.32 -4.04
C GLU A 146 10.68 25.96 -4.76
N TYR A 147 9.83 25.04 -4.26
CA TYR A 147 9.71 23.68 -4.78
C TYR A 147 8.45 23.46 -5.64
N GLY A 148 7.64 24.49 -5.88
CA GLY A 148 6.40 24.38 -6.66
C GLY A 148 5.34 23.47 -6.00
N LEU A 149 5.33 23.45 -4.66
CA LEU A 149 4.39 22.71 -3.85
C LEU A 149 3.28 23.66 -3.40
N ASP A 150 2.12 23.61 -4.04
CA ASP A 150 0.99 24.47 -3.69
C ASP A 150 0.38 24.01 -2.34
N ILE A 151 0.54 24.83 -1.30
CA ILE A 151 0.10 24.60 0.07
C ILE A 151 -0.35 25.92 0.69
N ASP A 152 -1.57 25.93 1.23
CA ASP A 152 -2.08 27.03 2.07
C ASP A 152 -1.84 26.70 3.55
N PRO A 153 -0.94 27.43 4.26
CA PRO A 153 -0.63 27.19 5.66
C PRO A 153 -1.81 27.37 6.62
N ALA A 154 -2.82 28.15 6.24
CA ALA A 154 -3.96 28.47 7.11
C ALA A 154 -5.07 27.41 7.06
N ARG A 155 -5.05 26.50 6.08
CA ARG A 155 -6.08 25.46 5.93
C ARG A 155 -6.00 24.42 7.05
N PRO A 156 -7.14 24.03 7.65
CA PRO A 156 -7.22 22.86 8.53
C PRO A 156 -6.91 21.57 7.74
N VAL A 157 -6.13 20.65 8.36
CA VAL A 157 -5.66 19.44 7.67
C VAL A 157 -6.80 18.55 7.18
N HIS A 158 -7.89 18.41 7.92
CA HIS A 158 -9.06 17.63 7.48
C HIS A 158 -9.72 18.12 6.18
N THR A 159 -9.41 19.36 5.73
CA THR A 159 -9.92 19.89 4.45
C THR A 159 -9.01 19.59 3.27
N LEU A 160 -7.85 19.01 3.53
CA LEU A 160 -6.86 18.69 2.52
C LEU A 160 -7.18 17.36 1.84
N SER A 161 -6.92 17.30 0.55
CA SER A 161 -6.81 16.03 -0.15
C SER A 161 -5.56 15.27 0.33
N VAL A 162 -5.54 13.96 0.11
CA VAL A 162 -4.40 13.10 0.48
C VAL A 162 -3.09 13.56 -0.18
N GLY A 163 -3.16 14.02 -1.45
CA GLY A 163 -2.01 14.59 -2.15
C GLY A 163 -1.52 15.91 -1.54
N GLU A 164 -2.42 16.73 -0.98
CA GLU A 164 -2.04 17.93 -0.23
C GLU A 164 -1.40 17.57 1.10
N MET A 165 -1.92 16.58 1.82
CA MET A 165 -1.31 16.07 3.07
C MET A 165 0.12 15.57 2.82
N GLN A 166 0.34 14.86 1.70
CA GLN A 166 1.69 14.41 1.31
C GLN A 166 2.64 15.59 1.08
N ARG A 167 2.17 16.66 0.41
CA ARG A 167 2.98 17.88 0.24
C ARG A 167 3.33 18.54 1.56
N VAL A 168 2.38 18.56 2.51
CA VAL A 168 2.63 19.09 3.88
C VAL A 168 3.73 18.30 4.59
N GLU A 169 3.69 16.96 4.53
CA GLU A 169 4.73 16.11 5.10
C GLU A 169 6.11 16.36 4.47
N ILE A 170 6.14 16.54 3.15
CA ILE A 170 7.38 16.85 2.43
C ILE A 170 7.91 18.23 2.86
N ILE A 171 7.07 19.26 2.89
CA ILE A 171 7.47 20.61 3.33
C ILE A 171 7.97 20.56 4.78
N ARG A 172 7.27 19.84 5.67
CA ARG A 172 7.71 19.67 7.06
C ARG A 172 9.12 19.06 7.14
N ALA A 173 9.40 18.06 6.31
CA ALA A 173 10.73 17.47 6.24
C ALA A 173 11.77 18.44 5.66
N LEU A 174 11.42 19.20 4.62
CA LEU A 174 12.33 20.17 3.98
C LEU A 174 12.70 21.35 4.87
N LEU A 175 11.79 21.80 5.74
CA LEU A 175 12.07 22.88 6.69
C LEU A 175 13.15 22.52 7.72
N THR A 176 13.45 21.24 7.92
CA THR A 176 14.58 20.79 8.73
C THR A 176 15.92 20.80 7.99
N GLN A 177 15.96 21.22 6.72
CA GLN A 177 17.15 21.26 5.85
C GLN A 177 17.90 19.90 5.83
N PRO A 178 17.26 18.81 5.40
CA PRO A 178 17.84 17.49 5.51
C PRO A 178 19.03 17.32 4.56
N ARG A 179 20.06 16.63 5.05
CA ARG A 179 21.18 16.11 4.26
C ARG A 179 20.88 14.71 3.74
N LEU A 180 20.01 13.98 4.47
CA LEU A 180 19.46 12.68 4.08
C LEU A 180 17.95 12.70 4.32
N LEU A 181 17.17 12.52 3.25
CA LEU A 181 15.71 12.43 3.30
C LEU A 181 15.28 10.98 3.08
N ILE A 182 14.54 10.43 4.01
CA ILE A 182 13.94 9.08 3.91
C ILE A 182 12.47 9.23 3.51
N LEU A 183 12.05 8.53 2.46
CA LEU A 183 10.67 8.51 1.97
C LEU A 183 10.16 7.07 1.97
N ASP A 184 9.20 6.77 2.83
CA ASP A 184 8.61 5.42 2.96
C ASP A 184 7.28 5.35 2.19
N GLU A 185 7.31 4.75 0.99
CA GLU A 185 6.19 4.61 0.05
C GLU A 185 5.43 5.94 -0.23
N PRO A 186 6.12 7.03 -0.63
CA PRO A 186 5.54 8.37 -0.67
C PRO A 186 4.49 8.57 -1.76
N THR A 187 4.34 7.62 -2.68
CA THR A 187 3.45 7.71 -3.85
C THR A 187 2.23 6.81 -3.76
N SER A 188 2.06 6.06 -2.67
CA SER A 188 0.98 5.07 -2.53
C SER A 188 -0.42 5.69 -2.67
N VAL A 189 -0.55 6.96 -2.33
CA VAL A 189 -1.82 7.70 -2.30
C VAL A 189 -1.86 8.89 -3.28
N LEU A 190 -0.95 8.93 -4.25
CA LEU A 190 -0.83 10.03 -5.22
C LEU A 190 -1.37 9.64 -6.59
N THR A 191 -1.96 10.62 -7.30
CA THR A 191 -2.25 10.47 -8.72
C THR A 191 -0.95 10.42 -9.53
N PRO A 192 -0.92 9.79 -10.73
CA PRO A 192 0.27 9.76 -11.58
C PRO A 192 0.88 11.14 -11.82
N GLN A 193 0.06 12.16 -12.07
CA GLN A 193 0.52 13.54 -12.27
C GLN A 193 1.16 14.16 -11.02
N ALA A 194 0.66 13.77 -9.83
CA ALA A 194 1.27 14.21 -8.56
C ALA A 194 2.61 13.50 -8.31
N VAL A 195 2.75 12.23 -8.73
CA VAL A 195 4.02 11.49 -8.69
C VAL A 195 5.08 12.17 -9.55
N ASP A 196 4.75 12.56 -10.79
CA ASP A 196 5.68 13.26 -11.68
C ASP A 196 6.18 14.58 -11.06
N LYS A 197 5.27 15.37 -10.49
CA LYS A 197 5.63 16.60 -9.75
C LYS A 197 6.55 16.31 -8.57
N LEU A 198 6.26 15.28 -7.79
CA LEU A 198 7.12 14.86 -6.68
C LEU A 198 8.52 14.49 -7.19
N PHE A 199 8.63 13.75 -8.28
CA PHE A 199 9.93 13.35 -8.85
C PHE A 199 10.77 14.54 -9.29
N VAL A 200 10.15 15.59 -9.84
CA VAL A 200 10.84 16.85 -10.15
C VAL A 200 11.44 17.47 -8.88
N VAL A 201 10.67 17.52 -7.79
CA VAL A 201 11.14 18.04 -6.49
C VAL A 201 12.30 17.21 -5.95
N LEU A 202 12.19 15.88 -5.98
CA LEU A 202 13.23 14.99 -5.45
C LEU A 202 14.54 15.08 -6.25
N ARG A 203 14.45 15.20 -7.59
CA ARG A 203 15.65 15.41 -8.43
C ARG A 203 16.31 16.75 -8.13
N LYS A 204 15.52 17.81 -7.90
CA LYS A 204 16.04 19.13 -7.51
C LYS A 204 16.80 19.05 -6.18
N LEU A 205 16.21 18.42 -5.18
CA LEU A 205 16.84 18.21 -3.86
C LEU A 205 18.14 17.41 -3.96
N ALA A 206 18.17 16.37 -4.76
CA ALA A 206 19.36 15.56 -4.99
C ALA A 206 20.46 16.38 -5.65
N ALA A 207 20.12 17.21 -6.64
CA ALA A 207 21.06 18.11 -7.30
C ALA A 207 21.62 19.19 -6.34
N GLU A 208 20.87 19.58 -5.31
CA GLU A 208 21.30 20.47 -4.22
C GLU A 208 22.14 19.77 -3.15
N GLY A 209 22.41 18.44 -3.31
CA GLY A 209 23.28 17.65 -2.44
C GLY A 209 22.56 16.89 -1.31
N CYS A 210 21.24 16.94 -1.24
CA CYS A 210 20.47 16.11 -0.34
C CYS A 210 20.44 14.66 -0.87
N SER A 211 20.88 13.69 -0.06
CA SER A 211 20.74 12.28 -0.41
C SER A 211 19.32 11.80 -0.08
N ILE A 212 18.79 10.88 -0.89
CA ILE A 212 17.41 10.40 -0.72
C ILE A 212 17.42 8.88 -0.60
N LEU A 213 16.84 8.32 0.46
CA LEU A 213 16.45 6.93 0.57
C LEU A 213 14.97 6.80 0.20
N TYR A 214 14.72 6.17 -0.96
CA TYR A 214 13.39 6.02 -1.54
C TYR A 214 12.93 4.58 -1.38
N ILE A 215 11.90 4.35 -0.56
CA ILE A 215 11.31 3.03 -0.36
C ILE A 215 10.05 2.93 -1.20
N SER A 216 10.01 1.98 -2.11
CA SER A 216 8.82 1.65 -2.89
C SER A 216 8.86 0.18 -3.31
N HIS A 217 7.72 -0.38 -3.65
CA HIS A 217 7.60 -1.66 -4.32
C HIS A 217 7.23 -1.49 -5.81
N LYS A 218 7.00 -0.26 -6.27
CA LYS A 218 6.64 0.10 -7.65
C LYS A 218 7.91 0.21 -8.52
N LEU A 219 8.19 -0.83 -9.29
CA LEU A 219 9.43 -0.94 -10.06
C LEU A 219 9.60 0.17 -11.10
N HIS A 220 8.51 0.64 -11.72
CA HIS A 220 8.54 1.72 -12.70
C HIS A 220 9.01 3.04 -12.07
N GLU A 221 8.57 3.34 -10.83
CA GLU A 221 9.00 4.54 -10.09
C GLU A 221 10.49 4.50 -9.78
N ILE A 222 10.97 3.35 -9.29
CA ILE A 222 12.38 3.14 -8.95
C ILE A 222 13.26 3.31 -10.18
N ARG A 223 12.88 2.74 -11.32
CA ARG A 223 13.61 2.90 -12.58
C ARG A 223 13.58 4.31 -13.13
N ALA A 224 12.48 5.05 -12.90
CA ALA A 224 12.35 6.43 -13.36
C ALA A 224 13.11 7.45 -12.49
N LEU A 225 13.28 7.18 -11.20
CA LEU A 225 13.77 8.17 -10.23
C LEU A 225 15.17 7.84 -9.71
N CYS A 226 15.45 6.56 -9.38
CA CYS A 226 16.62 6.19 -8.58
C CYS A 226 17.85 5.86 -9.43
N THR A 227 19.03 6.21 -8.91
CA THR A 227 20.33 5.94 -9.57
C THR A 227 21.02 4.71 -9.02
N ALA A 228 20.67 4.28 -7.81
CA ALA A 228 21.14 3.06 -7.18
C ALA A 228 20.00 2.36 -6.43
N CYS A 229 20.15 1.07 -6.22
CA CYS A 229 19.14 0.24 -5.58
C CYS A 229 19.77 -0.86 -4.73
N THR A 230 19.28 -1.02 -3.50
CA THR A 230 19.55 -2.17 -2.65
C THR A 230 18.27 -2.98 -2.48
N VAL A 231 18.33 -4.26 -2.83
CA VAL A 231 17.18 -5.17 -2.76
C VAL A 231 17.25 -6.00 -1.48
N LEU A 232 16.18 -5.96 -0.69
CA LEU A 232 16.02 -6.75 0.54
C LEU A 232 15.04 -7.90 0.32
N ARG A 233 15.39 -9.09 0.80
CA ARG A 233 14.51 -10.26 0.83
C ARG A 233 14.74 -11.05 2.12
N GLY A 234 13.67 -11.29 2.91
CA GLY A 234 13.78 -12.03 4.16
C GLY A 234 14.77 -11.42 5.15
N GLY A 235 14.88 -10.10 5.21
CA GLY A 235 15.78 -9.38 6.10
C GLY A 235 17.25 -9.31 5.63
N LYS A 236 17.58 -9.79 4.45
CA LYS A 236 18.96 -9.81 3.90
C LYS A 236 19.04 -9.02 2.60
N VAL A 237 20.21 -8.48 2.29
CA VAL A 237 20.52 -7.92 0.96
C VAL A 237 20.67 -9.05 -0.03
N THR A 238 19.91 -9.03 -1.11
CA THR A 238 19.95 -10.01 -2.21
C THR A 238 20.56 -9.46 -3.49
N GLY A 239 20.68 -8.14 -3.59
CA GLY A 239 21.32 -7.50 -4.73
C GLY A 239 21.51 -6.00 -4.51
N VAL A 240 22.51 -5.46 -5.17
CA VAL A 240 22.75 -4.02 -5.32
C VAL A 240 22.95 -3.76 -6.79
N CYS A 241 22.21 -2.84 -7.38
CA CYS A 241 22.23 -2.57 -8.82
C CYS A 241 21.88 -1.12 -9.15
N ASN A 242 22.12 -0.74 -10.40
CA ASN A 242 21.56 0.47 -10.98
C ASN A 242 20.20 0.14 -11.61
N PRO A 243 19.08 0.61 -11.07
CA PRO A 243 17.76 0.20 -11.53
C PRO A 243 17.44 0.68 -12.95
N THR A 244 18.11 1.70 -13.46
CA THR A 244 17.90 2.17 -14.84
C THR A 244 18.42 1.18 -15.88
N GLN A 245 19.37 0.32 -15.49
CA GLN A 245 19.96 -0.72 -16.35
C GLN A 245 19.26 -2.07 -16.21
N GLU A 246 18.37 -2.23 -15.23
CA GLU A 246 17.64 -3.45 -14.96
C GLU A 246 16.26 -3.46 -15.63
N SER A 247 15.76 -4.65 -15.96
CA SER A 247 14.37 -4.85 -16.37
C SER A 247 13.46 -5.02 -15.15
N ASN A 248 12.15 -4.81 -15.30
CA ASN A 248 11.19 -5.12 -14.24
C ASN A 248 11.26 -6.60 -13.83
N ALA A 249 11.48 -7.52 -14.79
CA ALA A 249 11.63 -8.96 -14.52
C ALA A 249 12.87 -9.25 -13.69
N SER A 250 14.00 -8.60 -13.99
CA SER A 250 15.25 -8.74 -13.23
C SER A 250 15.09 -8.26 -11.79
N LEU A 251 14.55 -7.06 -11.59
CA LEU A 251 14.29 -6.50 -10.26
C LEU A 251 13.30 -7.38 -9.47
N SER A 252 12.22 -7.84 -10.11
CA SER A 252 11.27 -8.77 -9.50
C SER A 252 11.93 -10.07 -9.05
N ARG A 253 12.81 -10.63 -9.88
CA ARG A 253 13.56 -11.85 -9.53
C ARG A 253 14.46 -11.64 -8.30
N LEU A 254 15.12 -10.50 -8.18
CA LEU A 254 15.90 -10.14 -7.00
C LEU A 254 15.04 -10.03 -5.74
N MET A 255 13.82 -9.48 -5.87
CA MET A 255 12.88 -9.30 -4.78
C MET A 255 12.26 -10.63 -4.31
N ILE A 256 11.73 -11.42 -5.25
CA ILE A 256 10.89 -12.59 -4.99
C ILE A 256 11.74 -13.86 -4.97
N GLY A 257 12.77 -13.92 -5.81
CA GLY A 257 13.59 -15.13 -6.03
C GLY A 257 13.02 -16.07 -7.10
N ALA A 258 11.91 -15.69 -7.75
CA ALA A 258 11.27 -16.40 -8.84
C ALA A 258 10.79 -15.41 -9.90
N GLU A 259 10.52 -15.86 -11.10
CA GLU A 259 9.86 -15.02 -12.11
C GLU A 259 8.39 -14.82 -11.73
N PRO A 260 7.89 -13.56 -11.77
CA PRO A 260 6.47 -13.32 -11.58
C PRO A 260 5.67 -14.05 -12.67
N GLN A 261 4.61 -14.74 -12.29
CA GLN A 261 3.67 -15.28 -13.27
C GLN A 261 2.97 -14.11 -13.96
N GLN A 262 3.13 -13.98 -15.26
CA GLN A 262 2.32 -13.04 -16.04
C GLN A 262 0.91 -13.62 -16.15
N LEU A 263 -0.06 -12.91 -15.62
CA LEU A 263 -1.47 -13.24 -15.82
C LEU A 263 -1.89 -12.77 -17.21
N GLU A 264 -2.32 -13.67 -18.05
CA GLU A 264 -2.97 -13.32 -19.32
C GLU A 264 -4.42 -12.92 -19.02
N HIS A 265 -4.72 -11.62 -19.01
CA HIS A 265 -6.09 -11.15 -18.95
C HIS A 265 -6.80 -11.43 -20.27
N ARG A 266 -7.80 -12.31 -20.22
CA ARG A 266 -8.75 -12.53 -21.32
C ARG A 266 -10.09 -11.92 -20.92
N PRO A 267 -10.75 -11.13 -21.78
CA PRO A 267 -12.08 -10.61 -21.47
C PRO A 267 -13.05 -11.73 -21.09
N GLY A 268 -13.81 -11.53 -20.03
CA GLY A 268 -14.83 -12.46 -19.58
C GLY A 268 -16.03 -12.51 -20.54
N GLN A 269 -16.84 -13.57 -20.45
CA GLN A 269 -18.15 -13.62 -21.11
C GLN A 269 -19.16 -12.93 -20.21
N THR A 270 -19.52 -11.70 -20.55
CA THR A 270 -20.46 -10.89 -19.80
C THR A 270 -21.87 -11.47 -19.85
N GLY A 271 -22.42 -11.85 -18.71
CA GLY A 271 -23.77 -12.36 -18.54
C GLY A 271 -24.77 -11.29 -18.09
N ARG A 272 -25.81 -11.72 -17.36
CA ARG A 272 -26.82 -10.81 -16.81
C ARG A 272 -26.26 -9.94 -15.67
N PRO A 273 -26.84 -8.75 -15.42
CA PRO A 273 -26.47 -7.92 -14.29
C PRO A 273 -26.74 -8.62 -12.95
N LEU A 274 -25.74 -8.65 -12.06
CA LEU A 274 -25.84 -9.15 -10.69
C LEU A 274 -25.79 -8.04 -9.66
N LEU A 275 -25.13 -6.92 -9.95
CA LEU A 275 -25.22 -5.67 -9.17
C LEU A 275 -25.68 -4.56 -10.09
N GLN A 276 -26.68 -3.81 -9.64
CA GLN A 276 -27.12 -2.57 -10.30
C GLN A 276 -27.30 -1.49 -9.23
N VAL A 277 -26.71 -0.36 -9.46
CA VAL A 277 -26.83 0.84 -8.64
C VAL A 277 -27.41 1.93 -9.53
N GLN A 278 -28.47 2.61 -9.06
CA GLN A 278 -29.23 3.56 -9.86
C GLN A 278 -29.36 4.87 -9.10
N ALA A 279 -28.72 5.92 -9.62
CA ALA A 279 -28.75 7.29 -9.10
C ALA A 279 -28.54 7.38 -7.58
N LEU A 280 -27.67 6.52 -7.02
CA LEU A 280 -27.45 6.43 -5.58
C LEU A 280 -26.85 7.74 -5.07
N SER A 281 -27.60 8.41 -4.20
CA SER A 281 -27.18 9.65 -3.55
C SER A 281 -27.39 9.51 -2.05
N LEU A 282 -26.32 9.72 -1.27
CA LEU A 282 -26.34 9.63 0.19
C LEU A 282 -25.48 10.73 0.79
N ALA A 283 -26.04 11.44 1.76
CA ALA A 283 -25.26 12.39 2.54
C ALA A 283 -24.23 11.64 3.39
N ARG A 284 -23.05 12.25 3.56
CA ARG A 284 -21.98 11.73 4.43
C ARG A 284 -22.46 11.43 5.84
N LEU A 285 -21.87 10.46 6.49
CA LEU A 285 -22.21 10.05 7.86
C LEU A 285 -21.55 10.95 8.92
N ASP A 286 -20.39 11.52 8.61
CA ASP A 286 -19.61 12.35 9.52
C ASP A 286 -19.00 13.56 8.76
N GLN A 287 -18.41 14.48 9.50
CA GLN A 287 -17.84 15.71 8.93
C GLN A 287 -16.64 15.48 8.01
N PHE A 288 -16.00 14.31 8.07
CA PHE A 288 -14.84 13.93 7.26
C PHE A 288 -15.20 13.03 6.08
N GLY A 289 -16.46 12.60 6.00
CA GLY A 289 -17.00 11.79 4.91
C GLY A 289 -17.27 12.59 3.64
N VAL A 290 -17.62 11.88 2.59
CA VAL A 290 -17.95 12.42 1.27
C VAL A 290 -19.40 12.10 0.92
N ASP A 291 -20.14 13.09 0.41
CA ASP A 291 -21.50 12.88 -0.10
C ASP A 291 -21.43 12.08 -1.41
N LEU A 292 -22.23 11.02 -1.53
CA LEU A 292 -22.42 10.30 -2.80
C LEU A 292 -23.46 11.03 -3.64
N ASN A 293 -23.15 11.26 -4.92
CA ASN A 293 -23.96 12.07 -5.81
C ASN A 293 -24.24 11.34 -7.13
N GLY A 294 -25.45 10.77 -7.26
CA GLY A 294 -25.95 10.19 -8.51
C GLY A 294 -25.08 9.06 -9.04
N ILE A 295 -24.71 8.10 -8.21
CA ILE A 295 -23.86 6.97 -8.61
C ILE A 295 -24.69 5.97 -9.43
N ASP A 296 -24.27 5.74 -10.65
CA ASP A 296 -24.75 4.67 -11.52
C ASP A 296 -23.65 3.65 -11.75
N LEU A 297 -23.91 2.38 -11.42
CA LEU A 297 -22.94 1.29 -11.54
C LEU A 297 -23.68 -0.01 -11.87
N GLN A 298 -23.11 -0.79 -12.77
CA GLN A 298 -23.59 -2.13 -13.08
C GLN A 298 -22.40 -3.09 -13.09
N VAL A 299 -22.58 -4.30 -12.52
CA VAL A 299 -21.60 -5.40 -12.61
C VAL A 299 -22.34 -6.66 -13.03
N CYS A 300 -21.87 -7.27 -14.11
CA CYS A 300 -22.51 -8.44 -14.71
C CYS A 300 -21.84 -9.76 -14.28
N ALA A 301 -22.56 -10.86 -14.38
CA ALA A 301 -21.99 -12.19 -14.22
C ALA A 301 -20.82 -12.40 -15.20
N GLY A 302 -19.72 -12.97 -14.74
CA GLY A 302 -18.54 -13.22 -15.58
C GLY A 302 -17.75 -11.94 -15.94
N GLU A 303 -17.88 -10.87 -15.13
CA GLU A 303 -17.22 -9.59 -15.36
C GLU A 303 -16.48 -9.13 -14.11
N VAL A 304 -15.29 -8.55 -14.28
CA VAL A 304 -14.58 -7.78 -13.24
C VAL A 304 -14.65 -6.30 -13.58
N VAL A 305 -15.31 -5.53 -12.73
CA VAL A 305 -15.38 -4.06 -12.83
C VAL A 305 -14.46 -3.45 -11.79
N GLY A 306 -13.59 -2.53 -12.23
CA GLY A 306 -12.69 -1.79 -11.36
C GLY A 306 -13.22 -0.40 -11.03
N ILE A 307 -13.04 0.03 -9.79
CA ILE A 307 -13.17 1.43 -9.39
C ILE A 307 -11.79 1.91 -8.95
N ALA A 308 -11.19 2.79 -9.74
CA ALA A 308 -9.99 3.52 -9.40
C ALA A 308 -10.32 4.80 -8.63
N GLY A 309 -9.37 5.34 -7.90
CA GLY A 309 -9.50 6.64 -7.25
C GLY A 309 -8.58 6.76 -6.05
N VAL A 310 -8.22 7.99 -5.71
CA VAL A 310 -7.44 8.30 -4.51
C VAL A 310 -8.35 8.20 -3.28
N SER A 311 -7.86 7.66 -2.18
CA SER A 311 -8.59 7.55 -0.90
C SER A 311 -9.25 8.87 -0.49
N GLY A 312 -10.42 8.79 0.14
CA GLY A 312 -11.17 9.97 0.58
C GLY A 312 -12.05 10.61 -0.51
N ASN A 313 -12.26 9.94 -1.64
CA ASN A 313 -13.12 10.43 -2.72
C ASN A 313 -14.54 9.81 -2.73
N GLY A 314 -14.94 9.07 -1.68
CA GLY A 314 -16.26 8.48 -1.55
C GLY A 314 -16.30 6.95 -1.73
N GLN A 315 -15.16 6.31 -1.97
CA GLN A 315 -15.07 4.84 -2.11
C GLN A 315 -15.58 4.12 -0.85
N ARG A 316 -15.21 4.62 0.33
CA ARG A 316 -15.64 4.08 1.63
C ARG A 316 -17.16 4.16 1.79
N GLU A 317 -17.73 5.30 1.49
CA GLU A 317 -19.17 5.55 1.58
C GLU A 317 -19.95 4.67 0.58
N LEU A 318 -19.44 4.53 -0.64
CA LEU A 318 -20.00 3.62 -1.63
C LEU A 318 -19.95 2.17 -1.14
N LEU A 319 -18.81 1.72 -0.61
CA LEU A 319 -18.65 0.38 -0.09
C LEU A 319 -19.57 0.10 1.11
N TYR A 320 -19.81 1.08 2.00
CA TYR A 320 -20.78 0.95 3.09
C TYR A 320 -22.20 0.78 2.55
N ALA A 321 -22.59 1.58 1.54
CA ALA A 321 -23.89 1.47 0.89
C ALA A 321 -24.05 0.11 0.17
N LEU A 322 -23.00 -0.41 -0.48
CA LEU A 322 -23.04 -1.69 -1.21
C LEU A 322 -22.95 -2.91 -0.29
N SER A 323 -22.21 -2.86 0.81
CA SER A 323 -22.13 -3.96 1.78
C SER A 323 -23.37 -4.09 2.66
N GLY A 324 -24.15 -3.00 2.79
CA GLY A 324 -25.30 -2.90 3.67
C GLY A 324 -24.96 -2.48 5.10
N GLU A 325 -23.76 -1.96 5.32
CA GLU A 325 -23.39 -1.28 6.58
C GLU A 325 -24.09 0.08 6.68
N ASP A 326 -24.29 0.76 5.54
CA ASP A 326 -25.22 1.88 5.40
C ASP A 326 -26.50 1.42 4.69
N VAL A 327 -27.61 1.46 5.40
CA VAL A 327 -28.93 1.01 4.92
C VAL A 327 -29.88 2.16 4.56
N ARG A 328 -29.37 3.40 4.47
CA ARG A 328 -30.18 4.60 4.18
C ARG A 328 -30.60 4.71 2.72
N ALA A 329 -29.99 3.94 1.81
CA ALA A 329 -30.39 3.90 0.41
C ALA A 329 -31.81 3.37 0.25
N ALA A 330 -32.62 4.00 -0.64
CA ALA A 330 -33.93 3.44 -0.97
C ALA A 330 -33.78 2.03 -1.58
N PRO A 331 -34.73 1.12 -1.33
CA PRO A 331 -34.60 -0.29 -1.73
C PRO A 331 -34.20 -0.50 -3.19
N GLY A 332 -34.78 0.26 -4.12
CA GLY A 332 -34.53 0.15 -5.57
C GLY A 332 -33.24 0.82 -6.04
N MET A 333 -32.55 1.63 -5.23
CA MET A 333 -31.27 2.23 -5.62
C MET A 333 -30.13 1.23 -5.74
N VAL A 334 -30.23 0.09 -5.04
CA VAL A 334 -29.27 -1.02 -5.13
C VAL A 334 -30.04 -2.31 -5.38
N LEU A 335 -29.76 -2.99 -6.48
CA LEU A 335 -30.34 -4.28 -6.83
C LEU A 335 -29.22 -5.33 -6.81
N ILE A 336 -29.47 -6.47 -6.15
CA ILE A 336 -28.61 -7.65 -6.17
C ILE A 336 -29.38 -8.80 -6.78
N ASP A 337 -28.88 -9.35 -7.88
CA ASP A 337 -29.57 -10.40 -8.65
C ASP A 337 -31.03 -10.03 -8.98
N GLY A 338 -31.28 -8.74 -9.32
CA GLY A 338 -32.58 -8.17 -9.62
C GLY A 338 -33.47 -7.89 -8.40
N GLN A 339 -33.02 -8.20 -7.18
CA GLN A 339 -33.80 -7.97 -5.95
C GLN A 339 -33.42 -6.64 -5.26
N PRO A 340 -34.38 -5.84 -4.82
CA PRO A 340 -34.13 -4.60 -4.09
C PRO A 340 -33.33 -4.85 -2.81
N ALA A 341 -32.18 -4.20 -2.68
CA ALA A 341 -31.24 -4.44 -1.60
C ALA A 341 -30.77 -3.17 -0.87
N GLY A 342 -31.15 -1.96 -1.31
CA GLY A 342 -30.68 -0.70 -0.75
C GLY A 342 -30.81 -0.60 0.77
N ALA A 343 -31.94 -1.03 1.32
CA ALA A 343 -32.23 -1.02 2.76
C ALA A 343 -31.90 -2.34 3.49
N LEU A 344 -31.25 -3.31 2.83
CA LEU A 344 -30.93 -4.59 3.44
C LEU A 344 -29.59 -4.54 4.19
N ALA A 345 -29.58 -5.07 5.42
CA ALA A 345 -28.36 -5.26 6.22
C ALA A 345 -27.44 -6.33 5.60
N PRO A 346 -26.14 -6.38 5.97
CA PRO A 346 -25.13 -7.25 5.36
C PRO A 346 -25.52 -8.74 5.32
N GLN A 347 -26.10 -9.26 6.40
CA GLN A 347 -26.52 -10.65 6.47
C GLN A 347 -27.56 -11.01 5.38
N ARG A 348 -28.51 -10.11 5.11
CA ARG A 348 -29.54 -10.34 4.06
C ARG A 348 -28.94 -10.29 2.67
N ARG A 349 -27.98 -9.36 2.44
CA ARG A 349 -27.25 -9.29 1.17
C ARG A 349 -26.39 -10.54 0.93
N ARG A 350 -25.79 -11.11 1.98
CA ARG A 350 -25.08 -12.40 1.87
C ARG A 350 -25.99 -13.56 1.44
N VAL A 351 -27.22 -13.60 1.93
CA VAL A 351 -28.22 -14.59 1.47
C VAL A 351 -28.53 -14.44 -0.02
N LEU A 352 -28.47 -13.22 -0.58
CA LEU A 352 -28.62 -12.97 -2.02
C LEU A 352 -27.36 -13.38 -2.82
N GLY A 353 -26.26 -13.72 -2.13
CA GLY A 353 -25.00 -14.17 -2.75
C GLY A 353 -23.93 -13.10 -2.84
N LEU A 354 -24.12 -11.92 -2.18
CA LEU A 354 -23.07 -10.91 -2.08
C LEU A 354 -22.07 -11.28 -0.99
N HIS A 355 -20.79 -11.28 -1.34
CA HIS A 355 -19.69 -11.38 -0.39
C HIS A 355 -18.82 -10.13 -0.47
N PHE A 356 -18.24 -9.73 0.67
CA PHE A 356 -17.53 -8.47 0.79
C PHE A 356 -16.20 -8.64 1.52
N VAL A 357 -15.13 -8.09 0.94
CA VAL A 357 -13.81 -7.96 1.54
C VAL A 357 -13.54 -6.47 1.78
N PRO A 358 -13.58 -5.99 3.03
CA PRO A 358 -13.25 -4.61 3.34
C PRO A 358 -11.75 -4.34 3.29
N GLU A 359 -11.39 -3.07 3.23
CA GLU A 359 -10.01 -2.61 3.31
C GLU A 359 -9.41 -2.86 4.71
N GLU A 360 -10.18 -2.55 5.76
CA GLU A 360 -9.75 -2.74 7.14
C GLU A 360 -9.81 -4.23 7.54
N ARG A 361 -8.64 -4.80 7.73
CA ARG A 361 -8.47 -6.23 8.04
C ARG A 361 -8.96 -6.60 9.42
N LEU A 362 -8.49 -5.87 10.44
CA LEU A 362 -8.87 -6.09 11.85
C LEU A 362 -9.99 -5.13 12.25
N GLY A 363 -10.99 -5.65 12.93
CA GLY A 363 -12.17 -4.91 13.37
C GLY A 363 -13.34 -5.03 12.39
N ARG A 364 -13.08 -4.97 11.09
CA ARG A 364 -14.11 -5.07 10.04
C ARG A 364 -14.00 -6.37 9.23
N GLY A 365 -12.84 -6.65 8.65
CA GLY A 365 -12.61 -7.91 7.89
C GLY A 365 -12.54 -9.14 8.77
N ALA A 366 -11.95 -9.03 9.96
CA ALA A 366 -11.85 -10.11 10.93
C ALA A 366 -11.92 -9.57 12.36
N VAL A 367 -12.55 -10.33 13.27
CA VAL A 367 -12.57 -10.03 14.71
C VAL A 367 -11.21 -10.40 15.30
N PRO A 368 -10.47 -9.43 15.88
CA PRO A 368 -9.07 -9.61 16.26
C PRO A 368 -8.83 -10.75 17.26
N THR A 369 -9.75 -10.94 18.20
CA THR A 369 -9.63 -11.88 19.32
C THR A 369 -10.18 -13.27 19.03
N MET A 370 -10.86 -13.47 17.90
CA MET A 370 -11.41 -14.76 17.49
C MET A 370 -10.39 -15.58 16.69
N SER A 371 -10.53 -16.91 16.73
CA SER A 371 -9.76 -17.82 15.90
C SER A 371 -10.13 -17.66 14.40
N LEU A 372 -9.28 -18.14 13.51
CA LEU A 372 -9.56 -18.14 12.06
C LEU A 372 -10.82 -18.95 11.75
N ALA A 373 -11.02 -20.09 12.42
CA ALA A 373 -12.23 -20.89 12.26
C ALA A 373 -13.50 -20.13 12.68
N HIS A 374 -13.49 -19.41 13.80
CA HIS A 374 -14.62 -18.59 14.20
C HIS A 374 -14.83 -17.38 13.28
N ASN A 375 -13.77 -16.75 12.81
CA ASN A 375 -13.87 -15.68 11.80
C ASN A 375 -14.46 -16.18 10.47
N LEU A 376 -14.20 -17.43 10.08
CA LEU A 376 -14.83 -18.04 8.91
C LEU A 376 -16.34 -18.24 9.16
N LEU A 377 -16.76 -18.70 10.35
CA LEU A 377 -18.17 -18.91 10.69
C LEU A 377 -18.99 -17.62 10.54
N LEU A 378 -18.45 -16.45 10.96
CA LEU A 378 -19.16 -15.18 10.92
C LEU A 378 -19.63 -14.75 9.51
N THR A 379 -19.01 -15.28 8.47
CA THR A 379 -19.30 -14.91 7.07
C THR A 379 -19.98 -16.01 6.29
N ARG A 380 -20.32 -17.15 6.94
CA ARG A 380 -21.00 -18.26 6.29
C ARG A 380 -22.53 -18.08 6.36
N THR A 381 -23.19 -18.37 5.24
CA THR A 381 -24.65 -18.43 5.12
C THR A 381 -25.14 -19.89 4.99
N GLU A 382 -24.21 -20.81 4.77
CA GLU A 382 -24.47 -22.24 4.68
C GLU A 382 -24.79 -22.84 6.06
N HIS A 383 -25.53 -23.94 6.09
CA HIS A 383 -25.84 -24.63 7.34
C HIS A 383 -24.60 -25.31 7.93
N VAL A 384 -23.85 -24.59 8.76
CA VAL A 384 -22.77 -25.12 9.60
C VAL A 384 -23.30 -25.70 10.92
N SER A 385 -24.60 -25.75 11.09
CA SER A 385 -25.30 -26.30 12.25
C SER A 385 -26.21 -27.48 11.87
N CYS A 386 -26.25 -28.48 12.73
CA CYS A 386 -27.19 -29.60 12.63
C CYS A 386 -27.95 -29.68 13.95
N GLY A 387 -29.31 -29.60 13.90
CA GLY A 387 -30.15 -29.66 15.09
C GLY A 387 -29.87 -28.57 16.14
N GLY A 388 -29.41 -27.38 15.71
CA GLY A 388 -29.05 -26.27 16.60
C GLY A 388 -27.61 -26.32 17.14
N TRP A 389 -26.84 -27.34 16.83
CA TRP A 389 -25.45 -27.51 17.26
C TRP A 389 -24.48 -27.15 16.12
N LEU A 390 -23.45 -26.34 16.43
CA LEU A 390 -22.40 -26.03 15.47
C LEU A 390 -21.48 -27.25 15.26
N ASN A 391 -21.21 -27.60 14.01
CA ASN A 391 -20.21 -28.60 13.67
C ASN A 391 -18.82 -27.98 13.65
N LEU A 392 -18.18 -27.90 14.83
CA LEU A 392 -16.86 -27.29 14.98
C LEU A 392 -15.77 -28.02 14.17
N ASN A 393 -15.86 -29.33 14.01
CA ASN A 393 -14.89 -30.09 13.21
C ASN A 393 -14.97 -29.73 11.72
N ALA A 394 -16.17 -29.62 11.18
CA ALA A 394 -16.36 -29.18 9.80
C ALA A 394 -15.86 -27.74 9.59
N LEU A 395 -16.12 -26.86 10.55
CA LEU A 395 -15.65 -25.48 10.52
C LEU A 395 -14.12 -25.39 10.53
N GLN A 396 -13.46 -26.18 11.38
CA GLN A 396 -11.99 -26.24 11.43
C GLN A 396 -11.41 -26.80 10.13
N ALA A 397 -12.03 -27.85 9.56
CA ALA A 397 -11.60 -28.41 8.29
C ALA A 397 -11.72 -27.39 7.13
N GLN A 398 -12.82 -26.63 7.08
CA GLN A 398 -12.99 -25.55 6.08
C GLN A 398 -11.92 -24.45 6.26
N ALA A 399 -11.67 -24.01 7.50
CA ALA A 399 -10.64 -23.02 7.77
C ALA A 399 -9.23 -23.53 7.41
N ALA A 400 -8.94 -24.81 7.70
CA ALA A 400 -7.69 -25.45 7.28
C ALA A 400 -7.55 -25.49 5.74
N GLY A 401 -8.64 -25.73 5.02
CA GLY A 401 -8.68 -25.69 3.56
C GLY A 401 -8.34 -24.30 2.99
N VAL A 402 -8.90 -23.24 3.58
CA VAL A 402 -8.57 -21.85 3.21
C VAL A 402 -7.10 -21.55 3.49
N ILE A 403 -6.60 -21.91 4.70
CA ILE A 403 -5.20 -21.73 5.11
C ILE A 403 -4.25 -22.39 4.10
N ALA A 404 -4.54 -23.63 3.72
CA ALA A 404 -3.72 -24.39 2.78
C ALA A 404 -3.77 -23.79 1.36
N ARG A 405 -4.99 -23.52 0.81
CA ARG A 405 -5.17 -23.02 -0.56
C ARG A 405 -4.50 -21.67 -0.80
N PHE A 406 -4.59 -20.77 0.19
CA PHE A 406 -4.03 -19.40 0.10
C PHE A 406 -2.66 -19.26 0.76
N ASN A 407 -2.02 -20.37 1.11
CA ASN A 407 -0.69 -20.40 1.74
C ASN A 407 -0.58 -19.39 2.90
N VAL A 408 -1.56 -19.42 3.81
CA VAL A 408 -1.61 -18.54 4.98
C VAL A 408 -0.65 -19.07 6.03
N LYS A 409 0.37 -18.30 6.37
CA LYS A 409 1.30 -18.64 7.47
C LYS A 409 0.61 -18.37 8.82
N ALA A 410 0.01 -19.39 9.38
CA ALA A 410 -0.68 -19.36 10.67
C ALA A 410 -0.43 -20.66 11.45
N GLY A 411 -0.60 -20.63 12.76
CA GLY A 411 -0.55 -21.80 13.65
C GLY A 411 -1.77 -22.72 13.55
N GLY A 412 -2.48 -22.71 12.41
CA GLY A 412 -3.67 -23.50 12.13
C GLY A 412 -4.99 -22.76 12.34
N PRO A 413 -6.15 -23.46 12.20
CA PRO A 413 -7.50 -22.87 12.28
C PRO A 413 -7.82 -22.19 13.62
N GLN A 414 -7.15 -22.59 14.68
CA GLN A 414 -7.31 -22.03 16.05
C GLN A 414 -6.46 -20.78 16.29
N ALA A 415 -5.55 -20.40 15.36
CA ALA A 415 -4.77 -19.19 15.49
C ALA A 415 -5.70 -17.97 15.58
N VAL A 416 -5.41 -17.06 16.49
CA VAL A 416 -6.17 -15.83 16.70
C VAL A 416 -5.84 -14.82 15.60
N ALA A 417 -6.85 -14.17 15.02
CA ALA A 417 -6.67 -13.31 13.84
C ALA A 417 -5.58 -12.23 14.04
N LYS A 418 -5.52 -11.57 15.20
CA LYS A 418 -4.51 -10.56 15.52
C LYS A 418 -3.07 -11.09 15.63
N SER A 419 -2.87 -12.41 15.67
CA SER A 419 -1.52 -13.02 15.71
C SER A 419 -0.88 -13.15 14.32
N LEU A 420 -1.65 -12.94 13.25
CA LEU A 420 -1.16 -13.02 11.89
C LEU A 420 -0.53 -11.69 11.47
N SER A 421 0.47 -11.76 10.57
CA SER A 421 0.90 -10.57 9.85
C SER A 421 -0.21 -10.05 8.94
N GLY A 422 -0.20 -8.75 8.63
CA GLY A 422 -1.22 -8.12 7.79
C GLY A 422 -1.43 -8.84 6.46
N GLY A 423 -0.36 -9.23 5.77
CA GLY A 423 -0.47 -9.97 4.51
C GLY A 423 -1.08 -11.38 4.67
N ASN A 424 -0.75 -12.12 5.73
CA ASN A 424 -1.36 -13.42 5.99
C ASN A 424 -2.83 -13.31 6.38
N LEU A 425 -3.20 -12.26 7.13
CA LEU A 425 -4.59 -12.00 7.45
C LEU A 425 -5.39 -11.63 6.19
N GLN A 426 -4.82 -10.82 5.28
CA GLN A 426 -5.44 -10.48 3.99
C GLN A 426 -5.71 -11.74 3.15
N LYS A 427 -4.70 -12.60 3.01
CA LYS A 427 -4.85 -13.89 2.30
C LYS A 427 -5.99 -14.73 2.89
N PHE A 428 -6.10 -14.77 4.21
CA PHE A 428 -7.17 -15.50 4.87
C PHE A 428 -8.55 -14.87 4.62
N ILE A 429 -8.68 -13.54 4.75
CA ILE A 429 -9.96 -12.83 4.55
C ILE A 429 -10.44 -12.98 3.10
N VAL A 430 -9.58 -12.70 2.12
CA VAL A 430 -9.91 -12.87 0.69
C VAL A 430 -10.23 -14.33 0.38
N GLY A 431 -9.37 -15.24 0.84
CA GLY A 431 -9.54 -16.68 0.62
C GLY A 431 -10.84 -17.24 1.22
N ARG A 432 -11.24 -16.74 2.38
CA ARG A 432 -12.50 -17.08 3.05
C ARG A 432 -13.71 -16.73 2.18
N GLU A 433 -13.74 -15.52 1.62
CA GLU A 433 -14.87 -15.04 0.82
C GLU A 433 -14.89 -15.74 -0.56
N ILE A 434 -13.73 -15.93 -1.19
CA ILE A 434 -13.61 -16.68 -2.46
C ILE A 434 -14.04 -18.15 -2.29
N ALA A 435 -13.64 -18.81 -1.21
CA ALA A 435 -14.00 -20.20 -0.94
C ALA A 435 -15.51 -20.41 -0.73
N ALA A 436 -16.25 -19.36 -0.43
CA ALA A 436 -17.71 -19.39 -0.32
C ALA A 436 -18.42 -19.44 -1.69
N LYS A 437 -17.69 -19.31 -2.81
CA LYS A 437 -18.24 -19.30 -4.18
C LYS A 437 -19.36 -18.27 -4.36
N PRO A 438 -19.10 -16.98 -4.14
CA PRO A 438 -20.10 -15.92 -4.22
C PRO A 438 -20.67 -15.79 -5.63
N LYS A 439 -21.93 -15.30 -5.75
CA LYS A 439 -22.48 -14.80 -7.01
C LYS A 439 -21.93 -13.42 -7.34
N LEU A 440 -21.75 -12.57 -6.32
CA LEU A 440 -21.22 -11.23 -6.40
C LEU A 440 -20.15 -11.06 -5.32
N LEU A 441 -18.94 -10.76 -5.73
CA LEU A 441 -17.82 -10.42 -4.83
C LEU A 441 -17.52 -8.92 -4.96
N ILE A 442 -17.54 -8.20 -3.84
CA ILE A 442 -17.02 -6.85 -3.74
C ILE A 442 -15.76 -6.91 -2.90
N VAL A 443 -14.65 -6.41 -3.43
CA VAL A 443 -13.36 -6.43 -2.73
C VAL A 443 -12.67 -5.07 -2.81
N SER A 444 -12.29 -4.55 -1.63
CA SER A 444 -11.49 -3.34 -1.51
C SER A 444 -10.04 -3.72 -1.26
N GLN A 445 -9.12 -3.13 -2.03
CA GLN A 445 -7.67 -3.28 -1.88
C GLN A 445 -7.23 -4.75 -1.73
N PRO A 446 -7.58 -5.65 -2.69
CA PRO A 446 -7.39 -7.10 -2.51
C PRO A 446 -5.95 -7.51 -2.23
N THR A 447 -4.98 -6.84 -2.82
CA THR A 447 -3.55 -7.19 -2.70
C THR A 447 -2.77 -6.24 -1.79
N TRP A 448 -3.44 -5.28 -1.14
CA TRP A 448 -2.76 -4.33 -0.28
C TRP A 448 -1.97 -5.02 0.84
N GLY A 449 -0.67 -4.70 0.95
CA GLY A 449 0.20 -5.18 2.01
C GLY A 449 0.44 -6.69 2.01
N VAL A 450 0.22 -7.40 0.89
CA VAL A 450 0.67 -8.78 0.69
C VAL A 450 1.97 -8.81 -0.12
N ASP A 451 2.64 -9.95 -0.13
CA ASP A 451 3.81 -10.17 -0.99
C ASP A 451 3.39 -10.36 -2.46
N VAL A 452 4.32 -10.14 -3.40
CA VAL A 452 4.04 -10.18 -4.86
C VAL A 452 3.48 -11.55 -5.29
N GLY A 453 4.00 -12.64 -4.72
CA GLY A 453 3.51 -13.99 -5.02
C GLY A 453 2.06 -14.19 -4.55
N ALA A 454 1.73 -13.70 -3.35
CA ALA A 454 0.37 -13.73 -2.83
C ALA A 454 -0.58 -12.81 -3.63
N ALA A 455 -0.09 -11.65 -4.06
CA ALA A 455 -0.86 -10.74 -4.92
C ALA A 455 -1.22 -11.42 -6.25
N ALA A 456 -0.26 -12.04 -6.92
CA ALA A 456 -0.50 -12.80 -8.15
C ALA A 456 -1.50 -13.94 -7.93
N GLN A 457 -1.40 -14.67 -6.82
CA GLN A 457 -2.35 -15.73 -6.46
C GLN A 457 -3.77 -15.17 -6.27
N ILE A 458 -3.93 -14.08 -5.51
CA ILE A 458 -5.24 -13.45 -5.27
C ILE A 458 -5.88 -12.99 -6.59
N ARG A 459 -5.10 -12.35 -7.47
CA ARG A 459 -5.58 -11.91 -8.80
C ARG A 459 -6.02 -13.09 -9.65
N ALA A 460 -5.22 -14.17 -9.70
CA ALA A 460 -5.60 -15.39 -10.41
C ALA A 460 -6.90 -16.01 -9.89
N GLU A 461 -7.10 -16.02 -8.57
CA GLU A 461 -8.33 -16.52 -7.95
C GLU A 461 -9.55 -15.61 -8.24
N ILE A 462 -9.38 -14.30 -8.33
CA ILE A 462 -10.43 -13.35 -8.75
C ILE A 462 -10.82 -13.63 -10.20
N LEU A 463 -9.85 -13.80 -11.11
CA LEU A 463 -10.12 -14.14 -12.50
C LEU A 463 -10.80 -15.51 -12.65
N ALA A 464 -10.38 -16.51 -11.87
CA ALA A 464 -11.03 -17.82 -11.84
C ALA A 464 -12.49 -17.76 -11.35
N LEU A 465 -12.80 -16.89 -10.38
CA LEU A 465 -14.19 -16.63 -9.95
C LEU A 465 -15.01 -15.98 -11.06
N ARG A 466 -14.46 -14.97 -11.76
CA ARG A 466 -15.08 -14.35 -12.91
C ARG A 466 -15.43 -15.41 -13.98
N ASP A 467 -14.46 -16.24 -14.33
CA ASP A 467 -14.62 -17.28 -15.34
C ASP A 467 -15.66 -18.34 -14.93
N ALA A 468 -15.88 -18.51 -13.63
CA ALA A 468 -16.97 -19.34 -13.08
C ALA A 468 -18.34 -18.63 -13.07
N GLY A 469 -18.44 -17.39 -13.61
CA GLY A 469 -19.69 -16.63 -13.72
C GLY A 469 -19.98 -15.70 -12.54
N CYS A 470 -19.05 -15.50 -11.61
CA CYS A 470 -19.18 -14.53 -10.53
C CYS A 470 -19.06 -13.10 -11.09
N ALA A 471 -19.89 -12.16 -10.61
CA ALA A 471 -19.68 -10.74 -10.80
C ALA A 471 -18.67 -10.23 -9.76
N VAL A 472 -17.66 -9.50 -10.18
CA VAL A 472 -16.64 -9.00 -9.25
C VAL A 472 -16.52 -7.49 -9.39
N LEU A 473 -16.61 -6.79 -8.25
CA LEU A 473 -16.30 -5.36 -8.14
C LEU A 473 -15.00 -5.20 -7.33
N VAL A 474 -13.98 -4.64 -7.95
CA VAL A 474 -12.70 -4.35 -7.32
C VAL A 474 -12.56 -2.85 -7.10
N VAL A 475 -12.32 -2.41 -5.88
CA VAL A 475 -11.97 -1.03 -5.56
C VAL A 475 -10.51 -1.01 -5.15
N SER A 476 -9.67 -0.29 -5.89
CA SER A 476 -8.23 -0.24 -5.63
C SER A 476 -7.62 1.11 -6.01
N GLU A 477 -6.62 1.52 -5.24
CA GLU A 477 -5.75 2.66 -5.56
C GLU A 477 -4.61 2.26 -6.50
N GLU A 478 -4.31 0.95 -6.58
CA GLU A 478 -3.26 0.39 -7.41
C GLU A 478 -3.75 0.22 -8.86
N LEU A 479 -3.38 1.16 -9.74
CA LEU A 479 -3.81 1.13 -11.14
C LEU A 479 -3.30 -0.12 -11.86
N ASP A 480 -2.07 -0.56 -11.59
CA ASP A 480 -1.49 -1.76 -12.20
C ASP A 480 -2.35 -3.01 -11.91
N GLU A 481 -2.88 -3.12 -10.67
CA GLU A 481 -3.80 -4.20 -10.30
C GLU A 481 -5.08 -4.15 -11.11
N LEU A 482 -5.68 -2.96 -11.23
CA LEU A 482 -6.93 -2.77 -11.97
C LEU A 482 -6.75 -3.04 -13.46
N PHE A 483 -5.65 -2.57 -14.05
CA PHE A 483 -5.33 -2.85 -15.46
C PHE A 483 -5.09 -4.33 -15.74
N GLU A 484 -4.58 -5.08 -14.74
CA GLU A 484 -4.25 -6.49 -14.89
C GLU A 484 -5.50 -7.40 -14.83
N ILE A 485 -6.51 -7.07 -14.00
CA ILE A 485 -7.62 -7.99 -13.73
C ILE A 485 -9.01 -7.50 -14.15
N CYS A 486 -9.20 -6.20 -14.43
CA CYS A 486 -10.53 -5.66 -14.73
C CYS A 486 -10.85 -5.65 -16.22
N ASP A 487 -12.10 -5.95 -16.57
CA ASP A 487 -12.60 -5.87 -17.95
C ASP A 487 -12.92 -4.42 -18.33
N ARG A 488 -13.41 -3.63 -17.38
CA ARG A 488 -13.64 -2.19 -17.51
C ARG A 488 -13.45 -1.45 -16.20
N LEU A 489 -13.24 -0.14 -16.30
CA LEU A 489 -12.91 0.73 -15.19
C LEU A 489 -13.90 1.88 -15.07
N HIS A 490 -14.09 2.30 -13.84
CA HIS A 490 -14.60 3.59 -13.44
C HIS A 490 -13.57 4.30 -12.57
N VAL A 491 -13.69 5.61 -12.45
CA VAL A 491 -12.90 6.41 -11.50
C VAL A 491 -13.85 7.11 -10.55
N MET A 492 -13.53 7.08 -9.27
CA MET A 492 -14.28 7.78 -8.24
C MET A 492 -13.55 9.04 -7.79
N ALA A 493 -14.21 10.18 -7.89
CA ALA A 493 -13.71 11.45 -7.38
C ALA A 493 -14.87 12.31 -6.86
N GLN A 494 -14.66 12.92 -5.70
CA GLN A 494 -15.62 13.84 -5.05
C GLN A 494 -17.05 13.27 -4.95
N GLY A 495 -17.16 11.98 -4.59
CA GLY A 495 -18.43 11.29 -4.42
C GLY A 495 -19.20 11.01 -5.71
N ARG A 496 -18.56 11.11 -6.86
CA ARG A 496 -19.13 10.82 -8.18
C ARG A 496 -18.32 9.73 -8.87
N LEU A 497 -19.00 8.98 -9.74
CA LEU A 497 -18.37 7.94 -10.55
C LEU A 497 -18.24 8.41 -12.00
N SER A 498 -17.08 8.19 -12.61
CA SER A 498 -16.88 8.48 -14.03
C SER A 498 -17.72 7.58 -14.93
N PRO A 499 -17.91 7.92 -16.21
CA PRO A 499 -18.34 6.94 -17.20
C PRO A 499 -17.47 5.69 -17.19
N SER A 500 -18.03 4.57 -17.67
CA SER A 500 -17.28 3.32 -17.82
C SER A 500 -16.34 3.41 -19.02
N ILE A 501 -15.13 2.85 -18.87
CA ILE A 501 -14.17 2.68 -19.96
C ILE A 501 -13.65 1.24 -19.98
N ALA A 502 -13.59 0.61 -21.15
CA ALA A 502 -12.95 -0.69 -21.30
C ALA A 502 -11.46 -0.60 -20.94
N THR A 503 -10.94 -1.55 -20.17
CA THR A 503 -9.56 -1.50 -19.67
C THR A 503 -8.54 -1.41 -20.81
N GLN A 504 -8.81 -2.04 -21.94
CA GLN A 504 -7.95 -1.96 -23.14
C GLN A 504 -7.88 -0.56 -23.77
N GLN A 505 -8.84 0.31 -23.48
CA GLN A 505 -8.90 1.71 -23.98
C GLN A 505 -8.44 2.71 -22.92
N ALA A 506 -8.30 2.28 -21.67
CA ALA A 506 -7.88 3.11 -20.56
C ALA A 506 -6.35 3.28 -20.59
N THR A 507 -5.88 4.51 -20.40
CA THR A 507 -4.46 4.81 -20.16
C THR A 507 -4.27 5.36 -18.76
N VAL A 508 -3.04 5.25 -18.24
CA VAL A 508 -2.70 5.78 -16.91
C VAL A 508 -2.94 7.29 -16.84
N GLU A 509 -2.64 8.01 -17.93
CA GLU A 509 -2.84 9.46 -18.02
C GLU A 509 -4.33 9.82 -17.99
N LEU A 510 -5.17 9.08 -18.72
CA LEU A 510 -6.63 9.31 -18.76
C LEU A 510 -7.26 9.02 -17.39
N VAL A 511 -6.94 7.86 -16.81
CA VAL A 511 -7.43 7.48 -15.47
C VAL A 511 -6.92 8.48 -14.42
N GLY A 512 -5.66 8.91 -14.51
CA GLY A 512 -5.09 9.94 -13.65
C GLY A 512 -5.78 11.29 -13.77
N ALA A 513 -6.14 11.73 -15.00
CA ALA A 513 -6.94 12.93 -15.20
C ALA A 513 -8.34 12.79 -14.56
N TRP A 514 -8.98 11.63 -14.72
CA TRP A 514 -10.25 11.35 -14.12
C TRP A 514 -10.19 11.28 -12.58
N MET A 515 -9.10 10.82 -11.99
CA MET A 515 -8.87 10.89 -10.54
C MET A 515 -8.87 12.32 -9.98
N SER A 516 -8.61 13.30 -10.85
CA SER A 516 -8.74 14.73 -10.55
C SER A 516 -10.14 15.31 -10.85
N GLY A 517 -11.12 14.47 -11.22
CA GLY A 517 -12.49 14.87 -11.53
C GLY A 517 -12.71 15.43 -12.96
N LEU A 518 -11.71 15.31 -13.84
CA LEU A 518 -11.74 15.98 -15.16
C LEU A 518 -12.52 15.22 -16.26
N TRP A 519 -13.31 14.19 -15.97
CA TRP A 519 -14.14 13.51 -17.00
C TRP A 519 -15.36 14.31 -17.42
N GLN A 520 -15.78 15.32 -16.67
CA GLN A 520 -16.96 16.14 -16.99
C GLN A 520 -16.73 17.10 -18.17
N ALA A 521 -15.49 17.49 -18.43
CA ALA A 521 -15.13 18.36 -19.56
C ALA A 521 -15.27 17.69 -20.92
N ALA A 522 -15.22 16.35 -21.00
CA ALA A 522 -15.35 15.61 -22.25
C ALA A 522 -16.81 15.33 -22.67
N ALA A 523 -17.79 15.49 -21.76
CA ALA A 523 -19.21 15.23 -22.01
C ALA A 523 -20.00 16.49 -22.42
N THR A 524 -19.47 17.69 -22.11
CA THR A 524 -20.01 18.98 -22.58
C THR A 524 -19.00 19.53 -23.58
N GLY A 525 -19.29 19.38 -24.86
CA GLY A 525 -18.48 19.96 -25.96
C GLY A 525 -18.52 21.49 -25.96
N ASP A 526 -17.88 22.11 -24.98
CA ASP A 526 -17.60 23.55 -24.95
C ASP A 526 -16.10 23.74 -24.82
N ALA A 527 -15.48 23.92 -25.97
CA ALA A 527 -14.16 24.50 -26.10
C ALA A 527 -14.20 25.98 -25.67
N HIS A 528 -13.99 26.25 -24.40
CA HIS A 528 -13.50 27.57 -24.01
C HIS A 528 -11.97 27.52 -23.94
N VAL A 529 -11.37 27.92 -25.03
CA VAL A 529 -10.03 28.48 -25.10
C VAL A 529 -10.00 29.66 -24.14
N ALA A 530 -9.29 29.54 -23.04
CA ALA A 530 -8.92 30.68 -22.21
C ALA A 530 -7.46 31.04 -22.53
N ALA A 531 -7.28 32.25 -22.97
CA ALA A 531 -6.01 32.94 -23.26
C ALA A 531 -5.18 33.13 -21.96
#